data_0e17b08ab499b72032b4a2402cfb2683
#
_entry.id   0e17b08ab499b72032b4a2402cfb2683
#
_cell.length_a   1.000
_cell.length_b   1.000
_cell.length_c   1.000
_cell.angle_alpha   90.00
_cell.angle_beta   90.00
_cell.angle_gamma   90.00
#
_symmetry.space_group_name_H-M   'P 1'
#
loop_
_entity.id
_entity.type
_entity.pdbx_description
1 polymer ?
#
loop_
_entity_poly.entity_id
_entity_poly.type
_entity_poly.pdbx_seq_one_letter_code
_entity_poly.pdbx_strand_id
1 'polypeptide(L)'
;MIDNNTGNNIAFDAIKIGMASPEQIRAWSYGEVKKPETINYRTLKPERDGLFCERIFGPTKDWECHCGKYKKIRYKGKICDRCGVEVTRAKVRRERMGHIELATPVSHIWYFKGIPSRMGLLLDISPRILEKVLYFANYIVTDPGETPLTKNQILSEKEYRDYREKYEDDFQAGMGAEAVKKLLQDVDLEALSAQLHAELKDASGQKKARIVKRLEVVDAFRLSGNKPEWMVIDVLPVIPPELRPMVQLDGGRFATSDLNDLYRRVINRNNRLKRLIQLNAPDIIVRNEKRMLQEAVDALIDNGRRGRAVTGANNRALKSLSDLLKGKQGRFRQNLLGKRVDYSGRSVIVVGPELKIYQCGVPKEMAVE
;
A
#
# COMPACT_ATOMS: atom_id res chain seq x y z
N MET A 1 11.38 -10.15 -15.89
CA MET A 1 12.36 -11.05 -15.24
C MET A 1 13.47 -10.16 -14.74
N ILE A 2 13.70 -10.07 -13.45
CA ILE A 2 14.83 -9.34 -12.87
C ILE A 2 15.95 -10.37 -12.77
N ASP A 3 16.98 -10.16 -13.57
CA ASP A 3 18.14 -11.04 -13.57
C ASP A 3 18.98 -10.78 -12.30
N ASN A 4 18.94 -11.73 -11.36
CA ASN A 4 19.52 -11.60 -10.01
C ASN A 4 21.05 -11.81 -9.96
N ASN A 5 21.78 -11.74 -11.07
CA ASN A 5 23.14 -12.30 -11.07
C ASN A 5 24.29 -11.33 -11.38
N THR A 6 24.08 -10.04 -11.55
CA THR A 6 25.20 -9.12 -11.74
C THR A 6 24.99 -7.83 -10.95
N GLY A 7 26.00 -7.46 -10.15
CA GLY A 7 26.04 -6.19 -9.41
C GLY A 7 26.18 -4.96 -10.30
N ASN A 8 25.54 -4.98 -11.46
CA ASN A 8 25.49 -3.87 -12.39
C ASN A 8 24.33 -2.94 -12.02
N ASN A 9 24.60 -1.67 -11.92
CA ASN A 9 23.58 -0.65 -11.95
C ASN A 9 22.72 -0.87 -13.20
N ILE A 10 21.50 -1.37 -13.02
CA ILE A 10 20.55 -1.50 -14.13
C ILE A 10 20.23 -0.07 -14.57
N ALA A 11 20.80 0.35 -15.69
CA ALA A 11 20.40 1.60 -16.33
C ALA A 11 18.97 1.43 -16.84
N PHE A 12 18.09 2.35 -16.49
CA PHE A 12 16.71 2.38 -17.00
C PHE A 12 16.39 3.79 -17.48
N ASP A 13 15.65 3.88 -18.57
CA ASP A 13 15.27 5.15 -19.19
C ASP A 13 13.93 5.67 -18.67
N ALA A 14 13.08 4.78 -18.17
CA ALA A 14 11.74 5.13 -17.72
C ALA A 14 11.29 4.30 -16.52
N ILE A 15 10.39 4.89 -15.73
CA ILE A 15 9.66 4.22 -14.64
C ILE A 15 8.18 4.16 -15.03
N LYS A 16 7.61 2.96 -15.03
CA LYS A 16 6.17 2.74 -15.24
C LYS A 16 5.49 2.51 -13.91
N ILE A 17 4.46 3.29 -13.62
CA ILE A 17 3.59 3.10 -12.46
C ILE A 17 2.34 2.35 -12.92
N GLY A 18 2.00 1.28 -12.24
CA GLY A 18 0.84 0.44 -12.55
C GLY A 18 0.20 -0.11 -11.28
N MET A 19 -0.94 -0.80 -11.45
CA MET A 19 -1.59 -1.54 -10.38
C MET A 19 -1.03 -2.95 -10.35
N ALA A 20 -0.94 -3.53 -9.15
CA ALA A 20 -0.49 -4.91 -8.96
C ALA A 20 -1.67 -5.82 -8.60
N SER A 21 -1.75 -6.97 -9.24
CA SER A 21 -2.69 -8.01 -8.85
C SER A 21 -2.24 -8.70 -7.55
N PRO A 22 -3.16 -9.36 -6.81
CA PRO A 22 -2.81 -10.16 -5.65
C PRO A 22 -1.75 -11.24 -5.95
N GLU A 23 -1.84 -11.88 -7.11
CA GLU A 23 -0.89 -12.89 -7.57
C GLU A 23 0.50 -12.29 -7.81
N GLN A 24 0.56 -11.10 -8.37
CA GLN A 24 1.81 -10.39 -8.61
C GLN A 24 2.48 -9.99 -7.29
N ILE A 25 1.71 -9.55 -6.29
CA ILE A 25 2.23 -9.23 -4.95
C ILE A 25 2.80 -10.49 -4.29
N ARG A 26 2.11 -11.63 -4.39
CA ARG A 26 2.63 -12.92 -3.88
C ARG A 26 3.88 -13.35 -4.62
N ALA A 27 3.96 -13.14 -5.94
CA ALA A 27 5.14 -13.47 -6.74
C ALA A 27 6.37 -12.61 -6.37
N TRP A 28 6.19 -11.36 -5.97
CA TRP A 28 7.29 -10.50 -5.48
C TRP A 28 7.74 -10.86 -4.07
N SER A 29 6.88 -11.52 -3.30
CA SER A 29 7.11 -11.78 -1.89
C SER A 29 7.94 -13.03 -1.65
N TYR A 30 8.83 -12.96 -0.69
CA TYR A 30 9.61 -14.09 -0.18
C TYR A 30 8.94 -14.82 0.99
N GLY A 31 7.78 -14.36 1.45
CA GLY A 31 6.99 -15.01 2.47
C GLY A 31 5.98 -14.12 3.18
N GLU A 32 5.05 -14.76 3.90
CA GLU A 32 4.00 -14.08 4.67
C GLU A 32 4.52 -13.61 6.03
N VAL A 33 4.28 -12.35 6.35
CA VAL A 33 4.52 -11.77 7.67
C VAL A 33 3.29 -11.98 8.54
N LYS A 34 3.39 -12.85 9.54
CA LYS A 34 2.28 -13.26 10.41
C LYS A 34 2.26 -12.56 11.75
N LYS A 35 3.45 -12.15 12.23
CA LYS A 35 3.64 -11.63 13.58
C LYS A 35 3.97 -10.14 13.57
N PRO A 36 3.43 -9.36 14.53
CA PRO A 36 3.72 -7.93 14.65
C PRO A 36 5.08 -7.63 15.26
N GLU A 37 5.75 -8.64 15.84
CA GLU A 37 7.05 -8.51 16.48
C GLU A 37 8.14 -8.13 15.47
N THR A 38 9.06 -7.29 15.93
CA THR A 38 10.20 -6.80 15.13
C THR A 38 11.49 -7.56 15.46
N ILE A 39 12.02 -7.31 16.63
CA ILE A 39 13.24 -7.94 17.16
C ILE A 39 12.99 -8.45 18.57
N ASN A 40 13.76 -9.43 18.98
CA ASN A 40 13.84 -9.85 20.37
C ASN A 40 14.79 -8.90 21.11
N TYR A 41 14.29 -8.14 22.07
CA TYR A 41 15.07 -7.13 22.80
C TYR A 41 16.21 -7.71 23.66
N ARG A 42 16.13 -8.99 24.04
CA ARG A 42 17.20 -9.69 24.77
C ARG A 42 18.34 -10.11 23.88
N THR A 43 18.01 -10.71 22.72
CA THR A 43 19.01 -11.28 21.80
C THR A 43 19.40 -10.34 20.68
N LEU A 44 18.66 -9.23 20.49
CA LEU A 44 18.78 -8.26 19.41
C LEU A 44 18.61 -8.89 18.00
N LYS A 45 18.07 -10.11 17.94
CA LYS A 45 17.84 -10.83 16.69
C LYS A 45 16.42 -10.63 16.20
N PRO A 46 16.20 -10.60 14.87
CA PRO A 46 14.87 -10.55 14.28
C PRO A 46 14.01 -11.74 14.70
N GLU A 47 12.75 -11.47 15.05
CA GLU A 47 11.79 -12.53 15.36
C GLU A 47 11.34 -13.26 14.09
N ARG A 48 11.10 -14.58 14.26
CA ARG A 48 10.63 -15.42 13.16
C ARG A 48 9.20 -15.05 12.75
N ASP A 49 8.96 -14.97 11.43
CA ASP A 49 7.69 -14.59 10.80
C ASP A 49 7.20 -13.17 11.17
N GLY A 50 8.10 -12.35 11.76
CA GLY A 50 7.87 -10.97 12.10
C GLY A 50 8.32 -10.00 10.99
N LEU A 51 8.20 -8.71 11.28
CA LEU A 51 8.49 -7.62 10.32
C LEU A 51 9.97 -7.53 9.88
N PHE A 52 10.89 -8.15 10.60
CA PHE A 52 12.33 -8.19 10.28
C PHE A 52 12.86 -9.61 10.06
N CYS A 53 11.97 -10.59 9.88
CA CYS A 53 12.33 -12.00 9.77
C CYS A 53 13.41 -12.25 8.71
N GLU A 54 14.50 -12.94 9.12
CA GLU A 54 15.61 -13.25 8.21
C GLU A 54 15.25 -14.33 7.18
N ARG A 55 14.26 -15.18 7.47
CA ARG A 55 13.77 -16.17 6.51
C ARG A 55 13.07 -15.51 5.32
N ILE A 56 12.32 -14.44 5.57
CA ILE A 56 11.57 -13.72 4.53
C ILE A 56 12.49 -12.71 3.83
N PHE A 57 13.17 -11.87 4.59
CA PHE A 57 13.90 -10.71 4.07
C PHE A 57 15.40 -10.92 3.87
N GLY A 58 15.92 -12.06 4.29
CA GLY A 58 17.34 -12.38 4.21
C GLY A 58 18.11 -12.13 5.51
N PRO A 59 19.37 -12.57 5.56
CA PRO A 59 20.21 -12.52 6.76
C PRO A 59 20.62 -11.11 7.12
N THR A 60 20.89 -10.86 8.41
CA THR A 60 21.39 -9.57 8.93
C THR A 60 22.88 -9.38 8.71
N LYS A 61 23.63 -10.49 8.60
CA LYS A 61 25.08 -10.50 8.33
C LYS A 61 25.37 -11.22 7.02
N ASP A 62 26.39 -10.74 6.31
CA ASP A 62 26.81 -11.37 5.06
C ASP A 62 27.23 -12.83 5.29
N TRP A 63 26.67 -13.70 4.46
CA TRP A 63 27.02 -15.13 4.41
C TRP A 63 26.83 -15.91 5.72
N GLU A 64 25.95 -15.41 6.60
CA GLU A 64 25.63 -16.06 7.88
C GLU A 64 24.12 -16.33 8.00
N CYS A 65 23.74 -17.56 8.37
CA CYS A 65 22.35 -17.86 8.68
C CYS A 65 22.01 -17.46 10.12
N HIS A 66 20.73 -17.31 10.44
CA HIS A 66 20.24 -16.87 11.76
C HIS A 66 20.78 -17.70 12.94
N CYS A 67 20.84 -19.05 12.81
CA CYS A 67 21.31 -19.93 13.87
C CYS A 67 22.85 -20.07 13.94
N GLY A 68 23.58 -19.49 12.99
CA GLY A 68 25.04 -19.53 12.95
C GLY A 68 25.65 -20.85 12.48
N LYS A 69 24.84 -21.82 11.98
CA LYS A 69 25.35 -23.10 11.45
C LYS A 69 26.21 -22.91 10.20
N TYR A 70 25.81 -22.02 9.33
CA TYR A 70 26.52 -21.66 8.10
C TYR A 70 26.98 -20.20 8.18
N LYS A 71 28.31 -19.96 8.07
CA LYS A 71 28.94 -18.63 8.30
C LYS A 71 29.92 -18.21 7.21
N LYS A 72 30.05 -18.93 6.10
CA LYS A 72 31.07 -18.63 5.10
C LYS A 72 30.49 -18.57 3.70
N ILE A 73 31.13 -17.82 2.81
CA ILE A 73 30.76 -17.64 1.40
C ILE A 73 30.62 -18.95 0.62
N ARG A 74 31.35 -20.01 1.03
CA ARG A 74 31.25 -21.33 0.40
C ARG A 74 29.85 -21.94 0.47
N TYR A 75 28.99 -21.44 1.36
CA TYR A 75 27.60 -21.87 1.49
C TYR A 75 26.61 -20.96 0.80
N LYS A 76 27.08 -20.08 -0.11
CA LYS A 76 26.23 -19.15 -0.89
C LYS A 76 25.04 -19.86 -1.51
N GLY A 77 23.83 -19.30 -1.32
CA GLY A 77 22.56 -19.83 -1.86
C GLY A 77 22.00 -21.04 -1.12
N LYS A 78 22.70 -21.57 -0.10
CA LYS A 78 22.19 -22.68 0.69
C LYS A 78 21.13 -22.18 1.68
N ILE A 79 19.98 -22.84 1.69
CA ILE A 79 18.94 -22.63 2.71
C ILE A 79 19.29 -23.49 3.93
N CYS A 80 19.37 -22.86 5.11
CA CYS A 80 19.69 -23.56 6.33
C CYS A 80 18.54 -24.49 6.74
N ASP A 81 18.83 -25.77 6.89
CA ASP A 81 17.88 -26.79 7.33
C ASP A 81 17.32 -26.56 8.74
N ARG A 82 18.07 -25.87 9.63
CA ARG A 82 17.66 -25.59 11.01
C ARG A 82 16.80 -24.31 11.13
N CYS A 83 17.18 -23.21 10.48
CA CYS A 83 16.49 -21.92 10.65
C CYS A 83 15.77 -21.44 9.40
N GLY A 84 15.93 -22.11 8.25
CA GLY A 84 15.28 -21.75 6.99
C GLY A 84 15.80 -20.48 6.33
N VAL A 85 16.89 -19.89 6.83
CA VAL A 85 17.47 -18.65 6.27
C VAL A 85 18.43 -19.01 5.14
N GLU A 86 18.31 -18.32 4.02
CA GLU A 86 19.24 -18.46 2.90
C GLU A 86 20.56 -17.75 3.20
N VAL A 87 21.67 -18.39 2.91
CA VAL A 87 23.02 -17.84 3.10
C VAL A 87 23.35 -16.93 1.88
N THR A 88 23.15 -15.64 2.05
CA THR A 88 23.39 -14.62 1.02
C THR A 88 23.93 -13.33 1.64
N ARG A 89 24.14 -12.30 0.83
CA ARG A 89 24.56 -10.99 1.32
C ARG A 89 23.41 -10.29 2.08
N ALA A 90 23.74 -9.56 3.13
CA ALA A 90 22.77 -8.74 3.88
C ALA A 90 22.08 -7.68 3.01
N LYS A 91 22.71 -7.22 1.93
CA LYS A 91 22.14 -6.26 0.98
C LYS A 91 20.74 -6.65 0.45
N VAL A 92 20.42 -7.96 0.38
CA VAL A 92 19.09 -8.43 -0.05
C VAL A 92 17.95 -7.93 0.85
N ARG A 93 18.23 -7.55 2.10
CA ARG A 93 17.26 -6.95 3.03
C ARG A 93 16.75 -5.59 2.58
N ARG A 94 17.41 -4.97 1.61
CA ARG A 94 16.96 -3.74 0.94
C ARG A 94 16.05 -4.02 -0.27
N GLU A 95 16.06 -5.24 -0.78
CA GLU A 95 15.43 -5.60 -2.05
C GLU A 95 14.23 -6.55 -1.87
N ARG A 96 14.31 -7.47 -0.89
CA ARG A 96 13.28 -8.50 -0.68
C ARG A 96 12.03 -7.94 -0.04
N MET A 97 10.90 -8.23 -0.67
CA MET A 97 9.58 -7.90 -0.16
C MET A 97 8.94 -9.09 0.56
N GLY A 98 8.06 -8.80 1.50
CA GLY A 98 7.13 -9.74 2.10
C GLY A 98 5.70 -9.37 1.77
N HIS A 99 4.74 -10.11 2.32
CA HIS A 99 3.32 -9.79 2.20
C HIS A 99 2.55 -10.15 3.46
N ILE A 100 1.34 -9.61 3.58
CA ILE A 100 0.37 -9.95 4.61
C ILE A 100 -0.91 -10.40 3.90
N GLU A 101 -1.37 -11.63 4.17
CA GLU A 101 -2.67 -12.11 3.72
C GLU A 101 -3.76 -11.50 4.60
N LEU A 102 -4.58 -10.65 4.01
CA LEU A 102 -5.68 -10.00 4.72
C LEU A 102 -6.85 -10.97 4.94
N ALA A 103 -7.45 -10.93 6.13
CA ALA A 103 -8.62 -11.75 6.49
C ALA A 103 -9.90 -11.33 5.75
N THR A 104 -9.94 -10.10 5.26
CA THR A 104 -11.01 -9.54 4.42
C THR A 104 -10.40 -8.55 3.43
N PRO A 105 -10.97 -8.43 2.23
CA PRO A 105 -10.55 -7.41 1.28
C PRO A 105 -10.66 -6.00 1.88
N VAL A 106 -9.73 -5.11 1.50
CA VAL A 106 -9.65 -3.73 1.97
C VAL A 106 -9.57 -2.79 0.77
N SER A 107 -10.35 -1.73 0.76
CA SER A 107 -10.33 -0.72 -0.29
C SER A 107 -9.04 0.11 -0.23
N HIS A 108 -8.41 0.35 -1.39
CA HIS A 108 -7.26 1.24 -1.48
C HIS A 108 -7.71 2.71 -1.43
N ILE A 109 -7.26 3.43 -0.40
CA ILE A 109 -7.73 4.79 -0.11
C ILE A 109 -7.47 5.80 -1.25
N TRP A 110 -6.43 5.63 -2.07
CA TRP A 110 -6.15 6.53 -3.19
C TRP A 110 -7.24 6.50 -4.25
N TYR A 111 -7.81 5.33 -4.53
CA TYR A 111 -8.87 5.17 -5.54
C TYR A 111 -10.25 5.54 -5.02
N PHE A 112 -10.42 5.46 -3.69
CA PHE A 112 -11.66 5.85 -3.01
C PHE A 112 -11.70 7.36 -2.69
N LYS A 113 -10.70 7.88 -1.95
CA LYS A 113 -10.65 9.29 -1.48
C LYS A 113 -9.90 10.23 -2.44
N GLY A 114 -9.49 9.77 -3.61
CA GLY A 114 -8.99 10.64 -4.67
C GLY A 114 -10.06 11.64 -5.13
N ILE A 115 -9.63 12.76 -5.71
CA ILE A 115 -10.52 13.75 -6.29
C ILE A 115 -10.20 13.86 -7.77
N PRO A 116 -11.07 13.33 -8.65
CA PRO A 116 -12.31 12.58 -8.38
C PRO A 116 -12.06 11.15 -7.90
N SER A 117 -13.04 10.55 -7.20
CA SER A 117 -12.98 9.15 -6.78
C SER A 117 -13.06 8.21 -7.98
N ARG A 118 -12.01 7.42 -8.21
CA ARG A 118 -11.95 6.47 -9.34
C ARG A 118 -12.98 5.36 -9.21
N MET A 119 -13.12 4.77 -8.01
CA MET A 119 -14.16 3.78 -7.71
C MET A 119 -15.56 4.36 -7.90
N GLY A 120 -15.79 5.57 -7.39
CA GLY A 120 -17.07 6.25 -7.51
C GLY A 120 -17.48 6.55 -8.95
N LEU A 121 -16.52 6.97 -9.81
CA LEU A 121 -16.78 7.21 -11.24
C LEU A 121 -17.07 5.91 -11.99
N LEU A 122 -16.34 4.84 -11.70
CA LEU A 122 -16.53 3.55 -12.39
C LEU A 122 -17.90 2.93 -12.06
N LEU A 123 -18.25 2.89 -10.77
CA LEU A 123 -19.51 2.32 -10.29
C LEU A 123 -20.72 3.28 -10.41
N ASP A 124 -20.50 4.51 -10.79
CA ASP A 124 -21.50 5.60 -10.80
C ASP A 124 -22.13 5.88 -9.41
N ILE A 125 -21.34 5.70 -8.36
CA ILE A 125 -21.77 5.90 -6.97
C ILE A 125 -21.11 7.14 -6.41
N SER A 126 -21.86 7.99 -5.69
CA SER A 126 -21.29 9.16 -5.05
C SER A 126 -20.27 8.77 -3.96
N PRO A 127 -19.15 9.51 -3.79
CA PRO A 127 -18.14 9.19 -2.78
C PRO A 127 -18.68 9.14 -1.35
N ARG A 128 -19.71 9.93 -1.03
CA ARG A 128 -20.37 9.92 0.29
C ARG A 128 -21.10 8.62 0.57
N ILE A 129 -21.77 8.10 -0.45
CA ILE A 129 -22.50 6.82 -0.38
C ILE A 129 -21.48 5.67 -0.27
N LEU A 130 -20.49 5.66 -1.16
CA LEU A 130 -19.44 4.66 -1.17
C LEU A 130 -18.69 4.59 0.19
N GLU A 131 -18.47 5.74 0.84
CA GLU A 131 -17.89 5.79 2.19
C GLU A 131 -18.74 5.04 3.22
N LYS A 132 -20.06 5.22 3.19
CA LYS A 132 -20.97 4.52 4.12
C LYS A 132 -20.90 3.00 3.95
N VAL A 133 -20.77 2.53 2.71
CA VAL A 133 -20.62 1.10 2.42
C VAL A 133 -19.26 0.56 2.87
N LEU A 134 -18.16 1.21 2.47
CA LEU A 134 -16.79 0.77 2.78
C LEU A 134 -16.49 0.72 4.27
N TYR A 135 -17.12 1.60 5.07
CA TYR A 135 -16.93 1.66 6.51
C TYR A 135 -18.09 1.05 7.32
N PHE A 136 -18.83 0.13 6.70
CA PHE A 136 -19.81 -0.73 7.36
C PHE A 136 -20.98 0.02 8.02
N ALA A 137 -21.39 1.16 7.46
CA ALA A 137 -22.57 1.90 7.90
C ALA A 137 -23.85 1.49 7.16
N ASN A 138 -23.76 1.15 5.87
CA ASN A 138 -24.89 0.76 5.03
C ASN A 138 -24.55 -0.46 4.18
N TYR A 139 -25.58 -1.19 3.79
CA TYR A 139 -25.49 -2.26 2.80
C TYR A 139 -25.59 -1.70 1.37
N ILE A 140 -25.00 -2.42 0.43
CA ILE A 140 -25.16 -2.18 -1.01
C ILE A 140 -25.64 -3.47 -1.67
N VAL A 141 -26.64 -3.36 -2.55
CA VAL A 141 -27.17 -4.48 -3.33
C VAL A 141 -26.14 -4.81 -4.41
N THR A 142 -25.62 -6.02 -4.37
CA THR A 142 -24.69 -6.55 -5.38
C THR A 142 -25.43 -7.28 -6.48
N ASP A 143 -26.45 -8.04 -6.13
CA ASP A 143 -27.34 -8.74 -7.05
C ASP A 143 -28.79 -8.55 -6.58
N PRO A 144 -29.66 -7.92 -7.39
CA PRO A 144 -31.05 -7.68 -7.02
C PRO A 144 -31.94 -8.94 -7.14
N GLY A 145 -31.51 -9.99 -7.88
CA GLY A 145 -32.35 -11.16 -8.15
C GLY A 145 -33.72 -10.81 -8.72
N GLU A 146 -34.77 -11.56 -8.33
CA GLU A 146 -36.15 -11.31 -8.73
C GLU A 146 -36.91 -10.34 -7.80
N THR A 147 -36.18 -9.45 -7.09
CA THR A 147 -36.76 -8.49 -6.16
C THR A 147 -36.93 -7.10 -6.80
N PRO A 148 -37.74 -6.19 -6.23
CA PRO A 148 -37.91 -4.83 -6.75
C PRO A 148 -36.66 -3.92 -6.46
N LEU A 149 -35.61 -4.49 -5.93
CA LEU A 149 -34.35 -3.78 -5.67
C LEU A 149 -33.61 -3.52 -6.98
N THR A 150 -32.73 -2.51 -6.97
CA THR A 150 -31.85 -2.22 -8.10
C THR A 150 -30.39 -2.46 -7.73
N LYS A 151 -29.58 -2.86 -8.70
CA LYS A 151 -28.12 -2.98 -8.50
C LYS A 151 -27.54 -1.65 -8.04
N ASN A 152 -26.60 -1.67 -7.10
CA ASN A 152 -26.02 -0.51 -6.44
C ASN A 152 -26.95 0.28 -5.49
N GLN A 153 -28.17 -0.21 -5.24
CA GLN A 153 -29.07 0.40 -4.26
C GLN A 153 -28.48 0.27 -2.84
N ILE A 154 -28.62 1.36 -2.08
CA ILE A 154 -28.15 1.42 -0.69
C ILE A 154 -29.30 1.11 0.24
N LEU A 155 -29.04 0.21 1.19
CA LEU A 155 -30.00 -0.17 2.22
C LEU A 155 -29.42 0.18 3.59
N SER A 156 -30.28 0.73 4.44
CA SER A 156 -30.00 0.82 5.87
C SER A 156 -30.09 -0.56 6.52
N GLU A 157 -29.62 -0.70 7.75
CA GLU A 157 -29.71 -1.96 8.50
C GLU A 157 -31.16 -2.44 8.66
N LYS A 158 -32.11 -1.49 8.88
CA LYS A 158 -33.54 -1.79 9.00
C LYS A 158 -34.09 -2.28 7.68
N GLU A 159 -33.92 -1.53 6.59
CA GLU A 159 -34.37 -1.92 5.26
C GLU A 159 -33.82 -3.28 4.83
N TYR A 160 -32.52 -3.53 5.11
CA TYR A 160 -31.91 -4.83 4.80
C TYR A 160 -32.62 -5.98 5.52
N ARG A 161 -32.98 -5.81 6.81
CA ARG A 161 -33.72 -6.83 7.57
C ARG A 161 -35.14 -7.02 7.01
N ASP A 162 -35.84 -5.91 6.75
CA ASP A 162 -37.21 -5.95 6.21
C ASP A 162 -37.25 -6.67 4.85
N TYR A 163 -36.27 -6.38 3.97
CA TYR A 163 -36.15 -7.07 2.68
C TYR A 163 -35.74 -8.54 2.85
N ARG A 164 -34.86 -8.84 3.81
CA ARG A 164 -34.39 -10.20 4.08
C ARG A 164 -35.52 -11.08 4.64
N GLU A 165 -36.40 -10.54 5.46
CA GLU A 165 -37.60 -11.23 5.95
C GLU A 165 -38.62 -11.50 4.82
N LYS A 166 -38.70 -10.59 3.83
CA LYS A 166 -39.70 -10.69 2.76
C LYS A 166 -39.24 -11.54 1.58
N TYR A 167 -37.96 -11.49 1.21
CA TYR A 167 -37.41 -12.10 -0.01
C TYR A 167 -36.31 -13.12 0.26
N GLU A 168 -36.05 -13.42 1.54
CA GLU A 168 -35.04 -14.41 2.00
C GLU A 168 -33.68 -14.28 1.27
N ASP A 169 -33.33 -15.29 0.46
CA ASP A 169 -32.07 -15.36 -0.28
C ASP A 169 -32.15 -14.94 -1.76
N ASP A 170 -33.29 -14.40 -2.20
CA ASP A 170 -33.52 -14.01 -3.60
C ASP A 170 -32.67 -12.82 -4.06
N PHE A 171 -32.04 -12.08 -3.13
CA PHE A 171 -31.12 -10.99 -3.46
C PHE A 171 -29.82 -11.08 -2.66
N GLN A 172 -28.76 -10.48 -3.19
CA GLN A 172 -27.49 -10.38 -2.50
C GLN A 172 -27.16 -8.91 -2.19
N ALA A 173 -26.87 -8.63 -0.93
CA ALA A 173 -26.36 -7.35 -0.50
C ALA A 173 -25.23 -7.56 0.51
N GLY A 174 -24.28 -6.65 0.53
CA GLY A 174 -23.11 -6.74 1.40
C GLY A 174 -22.63 -5.39 1.88
N MET A 175 -21.64 -5.41 2.76
CA MET A 175 -20.96 -4.24 3.29
C MET A 175 -19.46 -4.32 3.05
N GLY A 176 -18.79 -3.18 3.14
CA GLY A 176 -17.33 -3.10 3.08
C GLY A 176 -16.73 -3.27 1.69
N ALA A 177 -15.43 -3.42 1.66
CA ALA A 177 -14.67 -3.54 0.41
C ALA A 177 -14.97 -4.85 -0.33
N GLU A 178 -15.44 -5.88 0.36
CA GLU A 178 -15.83 -7.17 -0.26
C GLU A 178 -17.02 -7.01 -1.22
N ALA A 179 -18.06 -6.29 -0.80
CA ALA A 179 -19.21 -6.00 -1.66
C ALA A 179 -18.82 -5.09 -2.84
N VAL A 180 -18.01 -4.08 -2.59
CA VAL A 180 -17.50 -3.18 -3.64
C VAL A 180 -16.62 -3.94 -4.63
N LYS A 181 -15.82 -4.91 -4.18
CA LYS A 181 -15.01 -5.76 -5.05
C LYS A 181 -15.87 -6.59 -6.01
N LYS A 182 -16.96 -7.20 -5.51
CA LYS A 182 -17.90 -7.94 -6.37
C LYS A 182 -18.49 -7.03 -7.46
N LEU A 183 -18.93 -5.83 -7.08
CA LEU A 183 -19.46 -4.87 -8.06
C LEU A 183 -18.39 -4.45 -9.09
N LEU A 184 -17.13 -4.30 -8.70
CA LEU A 184 -16.03 -3.96 -9.62
C LEU A 184 -15.67 -5.12 -10.55
N GLN A 185 -15.82 -6.37 -10.11
CA GLN A 185 -15.62 -7.58 -10.92
C GLN A 185 -16.68 -7.72 -12.01
N ASP A 186 -17.92 -7.30 -11.70
CA ASP A 186 -19.05 -7.37 -12.62
C ASP A 186 -19.05 -6.26 -13.70
N VAL A 187 -18.11 -5.32 -13.65
CA VAL A 187 -18.04 -4.23 -14.64
C VAL A 187 -17.44 -4.74 -15.95
N ASP A 188 -18.24 -4.76 -16.99
CA ASP A 188 -17.76 -4.91 -18.36
C ASP A 188 -17.28 -3.55 -18.90
N LEU A 189 -15.96 -3.39 -19.01
CA LEU A 189 -15.34 -2.14 -19.45
C LEU A 189 -15.64 -1.79 -20.90
N GLU A 190 -15.75 -2.80 -21.78
CA GLU A 190 -16.02 -2.59 -23.21
C GLU A 190 -17.49 -2.12 -23.43
N ALA A 191 -18.43 -2.84 -22.82
CA ALA A 191 -19.84 -2.46 -22.88
C ALA A 191 -20.08 -1.08 -22.25
N LEU A 192 -19.48 -0.80 -21.11
CA LEU A 192 -19.61 0.49 -20.42
C LEU A 192 -18.99 1.64 -21.23
N SER A 193 -17.83 1.45 -21.87
CA SER A 193 -17.22 2.44 -22.75
C SER A 193 -18.12 2.76 -23.93
N ALA A 194 -18.66 1.73 -24.61
CA ALA A 194 -19.57 1.90 -25.73
C ALA A 194 -20.85 2.65 -25.33
N GLN A 195 -21.44 2.31 -24.19
CA GLN A 195 -22.61 3.00 -23.63
C GLN A 195 -22.33 4.49 -23.37
N LEU A 196 -21.23 4.79 -22.68
CA LEU A 196 -20.86 6.17 -22.36
C LEU A 196 -20.55 7.00 -23.61
N HIS A 197 -19.95 6.42 -24.65
CA HIS A 197 -19.77 7.08 -25.95
C HIS A 197 -21.09 7.40 -26.65
N ALA A 198 -22.08 6.48 -26.56
CA ALA A 198 -23.40 6.74 -27.09
C ALA A 198 -24.10 7.88 -26.33
N GLU A 199 -24.11 7.82 -25.00
CA GLU A 199 -24.70 8.87 -24.14
C GLU A 199 -24.03 10.24 -24.32
N LEU A 200 -22.74 10.28 -24.67
CA LEU A 200 -22.01 11.52 -24.87
C LEU A 200 -22.50 12.33 -26.06
N LYS A 201 -23.07 11.67 -27.09
CA LYS A 201 -23.59 12.33 -28.30
C LYS A 201 -24.79 13.24 -27.98
N ASP A 202 -25.64 12.79 -27.06
CA ASP A 202 -26.88 13.46 -26.68
C ASP A 202 -26.76 14.35 -25.42
N ALA A 203 -25.60 14.28 -24.75
CA ALA A 203 -25.39 14.97 -23.48
C ALA A 203 -24.90 16.41 -23.67
N SER A 204 -25.41 17.31 -22.83
CA SER A 204 -24.97 18.71 -22.77
C SER A 204 -24.67 19.18 -21.34
N GLY A 205 -23.96 20.29 -21.21
CA GLY A 205 -23.71 20.96 -19.93
C GLY A 205 -22.99 20.06 -18.90
N GLN A 206 -23.48 20.05 -17.68
CA GLN A 206 -22.87 19.31 -16.55
C GLN A 206 -22.94 17.79 -16.73
N LYS A 207 -23.99 17.27 -17.40
CA LYS A 207 -24.12 15.85 -17.71
C LYS A 207 -22.97 15.39 -18.61
N LYS A 208 -22.68 16.18 -19.66
CA LYS A 208 -21.53 15.91 -20.56
C LYS A 208 -20.21 15.88 -19.80
N ALA A 209 -19.95 16.85 -18.94
CA ALA A 209 -18.71 16.90 -18.15
C ALA A 209 -18.55 15.70 -17.21
N ARG A 210 -19.66 15.19 -16.63
CA ARG A 210 -19.65 13.97 -15.80
C ARG A 210 -19.35 12.72 -16.64
N ILE A 211 -19.98 12.57 -17.79
CA ILE A 211 -19.75 11.45 -18.71
C ILE A 211 -18.30 11.42 -19.17
N VAL A 212 -17.72 12.56 -19.57
CA VAL A 212 -16.31 12.67 -19.98
C VAL A 212 -15.37 12.19 -18.88
N LYS A 213 -15.53 12.67 -17.64
CA LYS A 213 -14.71 12.24 -16.51
C LYS A 213 -14.85 10.75 -16.22
N ARG A 214 -16.03 10.18 -16.41
CA ARG A 214 -16.29 8.76 -16.22
C ARG A 214 -15.64 7.94 -17.33
N LEU A 215 -15.75 8.39 -18.56
CA LEU A 215 -15.16 7.76 -19.74
C LEU A 215 -13.62 7.73 -19.65
N GLU A 216 -12.99 8.84 -19.22
CA GLU A 216 -11.53 8.87 -18.97
C GLU A 216 -11.05 7.74 -18.05
N VAL A 217 -11.80 7.45 -16.99
CA VAL A 217 -11.45 6.37 -16.06
C VAL A 217 -11.67 4.99 -16.69
N VAL A 218 -12.80 4.79 -17.35
CA VAL A 218 -13.14 3.52 -18.02
C VAL A 218 -12.11 3.19 -19.10
N ASP A 219 -11.79 4.14 -19.97
CA ASP A 219 -10.80 3.96 -21.04
C ASP A 219 -9.39 3.78 -20.49
N ALA A 220 -9.02 4.46 -19.39
CA ALA A 220 -7.74 4.23 -18.73
C ALA A 220 -7.60 2.78 -18.24
N PHE A 221 -8.63 2.17 -17.66
CA PHE A 221 -8.63 0.75 -17.29
C PHE A 221 -8.57 -0.15 -18.53
N ARG A 222 -9.41 0.10 -19.52
CA ARG A 222 -9.49 -0.66 -20.76
C ARG A 222 -8.16 -0.71 -21.50
N LEU A 223 -7.54 0.45 -21.72
CA LEU A 223 -6.29 0.56 -22.49
C LEU A 223 -5.06 0.07 -21.71
N SER A 224 -5.04 0.18 -20.40
CA SER A 224 -3.92 -0.28 -19.57
C SER A 224 -3.92 -1.77 -19.29
N GLY A 225 -5.06 -2.47 -19.47
CA GLY A 225 -5.23 -3.86 -19.09
C GLY A 225 -5.31 -4.11 -17.57
N ASN A 226 -5.41 -3.04 -16.76
CA ASN A 226 -5.64 -3.18 -15.34
C ASN A 226 -7.08 -3.58 -15.06
N LYS A 227 -7.28 -4.48 -14.09
CA LYS A 227 -8.62 -4.87 -13.67
C LYS A 227 -9.16 -3.92 -12.59
N PRO A 228 -10.44 -3.50 -12.66
CA PRO A 228 -11.05 -2.63 -11.65
C PRO A 228 -10.98 -3.19 -10.22
N GLU A 229 -11.10 -4.49 -10.06
CA GLU A 229 -11.03 -5.20 -8.77
C GLU A 229 -9.67 -5.03 -8.05
N TRP A 230 -8.59 -4.69 -8.77
CA TRP A 230 -7.28 -4.44 -8.17
C TRP A 230 -7.22 -3.13 -7.35
N MET A 231 -8.26 -2.30 -7.41
CA MET A 231 -8.44 -1.18 -6.49
C MET A 231 -8.78 -1.63 -5.07
N VAL A 232 -9.11 -2.92 -4.89
CA VAL A 232 -9.35 -3.56 -3.60
C VAL A 232 -8.20 -4.53 -3.32
N ILE A 233 -7.63 -4.43 -2.13
CA ILE A 233 -6.42 -5.14 -1.71
C ILE A 233 -6.82 -6.40 -0.95
N ASP A 234 -6.42 -7.57 -1.43
CA ASP A 234 -6.51 -8.85 -0.71
C ASP A 234 -5.20 -9.19 -0.01
N VAL A 235 -4.09 -8.82 -0.65
CA VAL A 235 -2.74 -9.09 -0.18
C VAL A 235 -1.99 -7.77 -0.07
N LEU A 236 -1.52 -7.44 1.13
CA LEU A 236 -0.80 -6.21 1.40
C LEU A 236 0.71 -6.45 1.27
N PRO A 237 1.43 -5.72 0.41
CA PRO A 237 2.88 -5.85 0.31
C PRO A 237 3.58 -5.24 1.54
N VAL A 238 4.64 -5.91 2.00
CA VAL A 238 5.50 -5.41 3.07
C VAL A 238 6.84 -5.03 2.46
N ILE A 239 7.19 -3.76 2.55
CA ILE A 239 8.44 -3.24 1.99
C ILE A 239 9.67 -3.78 2.74
N PRO A 240 10.85 -3.85 2.08
CA PRO A 240 12.07 -4.35 2.68
C PRO A 240 12.44 -3.67 4.01
N PRO A 241 13.03 -4.40 4.97
CA PRO A 241 13.37 -3.87 6.30
C PRO A 241 14.28 -2.65 6.29
N GLU A 242 15.24 -2.58 5.37
CA GLU A 242 16.17 -1.44 5.29
C GLU A 242 15.54 -0.15 4.78
N LEU A 243 14.35 -0.21 4.17
CA LEU A 243 13.57 0.98 3.82
C LEU A 243 12.72 1.50 4.99
N ARG A 244 12.62 0.71 6.08
CA ARG A 244 11.94 1.04 7.34
C ARG A 244 12.79 0.63 8.54
N PRO A 245 13.98 1.21 8.68
CA PRO A 245 14.99 0.72 9.61
C PRO A 245 14.57 0.86 11.07
N MET A 246 15.16 0.01 11.91
CA MET A 246 15.12 0.06 13.36
C MET A 246 16.56 0.06 13.87
N VAL A 247 16.99 1.15 14.50
CA VAL A 247 18.37 1.41 14.90
C VAL A 247 18.44 1.50 16.42
N GLN A 248 19.40 0.83 17.01
CA GLN A 248 19.69 0.97 18.42
C GLN A 248 20.48 2.27 18.67
N LEU A 249 20.00 3.08 19.58
CA LEU A 249 20.65 4.29 20.06
C LEU A 249 21.48 4.00 21.30
N ASP A 250 22.36 4.92 21.65
CA ASP A 250 23.11 4.89 22.90
C ASP A 250 22.13 4.82 24.10
N GLY A 251 22.47 4.02 25.10
CA GLY A 251 21.60 3.76 26.25
C GLY A 251 20.51 2.69 26.02
N GLY A 252 20.64 1.86 24.98
CA GLY A 252 19.77 0.68 24.76
C GLY A 252 18.37 0.98 24.22
N ARG A 253 18.06 2.24 23.89
CA ARG A 253 16.82 2.65 23.24
C ARG A 253 16.86 2.37 21.74
N PHE A 254 15.67 2.17 21.13
CA PHE A 254 15.54 1.95 19.69
C PHE A 254 14.83 3.12 19.03
N ALA A 255 15.39 3.61 17.92
CA ALA A 255 14.71 4.46 16.99
C ALA A 255 14.14 3.58 15.86
N THR A 256 12.87 3.74 15.56
CA THR A 256 12.19 2.96 14.52
C THR A 256 11.47 3.87 13.55
N SER A 257 11.34 3.42 12.31
CA SER A 257 10.50 4.08 11.33
C SER A 257 9.02 3.98 11.73
N ASP A 258 8.24 5.04 11.50
CA ASP A 258 6.80 5.09 11.76
C ASP A 258 6.05 3.98 11.00
N LEU A 259 6.56 3.55 9.84
CA LEU A 259 5.99 2.46 9.05
C LEU A 259 5.92 1.13 9.82
N ASN A 260 6.90 0.85 10.68
CA ASN A 260 6.88 -0.37 11.48
C ASN A 260 5.70 -0.37 12.45
N ASP A 261 5.37 0.77 13.05
CA ASP A 261 4.21 0.89 13.93
C ASP A 261 2.89 0.75 13.18
N LEU A 262 2.80 1.35 11.99
CA LEU A 262 1.64 1.22 11.12
C LEU A 262 1.44 -0.23 10.64
N TYR A 263 2.50 -0.93 10.21
CA TYR A 263 2.43 -2.36 9.86
C TYR A 263 2.02 -3.23 11.07
N ARG A 264 2.57 -2.96 12.26
CA ARG A 264 2.18 -3.67 13.48
C ARG A 264 0.69 -3.53 13.79
N ARG A 265 0.12 -2.33 13.60
CA ARG A 265 -1.31 -2.09 13.78
C ARG A 265 -2.15 -2.91 12.79
N VAL A 266 -1.75 -2.96 11.53
CA VAL A 266 -2.42 -3.79 10.51
C VAL A 266 -2.36 -5.26 10.89
N ILE A 267 -1.18 -5.81 11.22
CA ILE A 267 -1.02 -7.22 11.57
C ILE A 267 -1.86 -7.59 12.81
N ASN A 268 -1.85 -6.75 13.85
CA ASN A 268 -2.62 -6.97 15.06
C ASN A 268 -4.13 -7.03 14.77
N ARG A 269 -4.67 -6.08 13.99
CA ARG A 269 -6.07 -6.08 13.57
C ARG A 269 -6.41 -7.28 12.71
N ASN A 270 -5.55 -7.60 11.76
CA ASN A 270 -5.73 -8.75 10.88
C ASN A 270 -5.77 -10.08 11.64
N ASN A 271 -4.82 -10.29 12.57
CA ASN A 271 -4.77 -11.49 13.39
C ASN A 271 -5.98 -11.59 14.33
N ARG A 272 -6.39 -10.47 14.91
CA ARG A 272 -7.60 -10.41 15.74
C ARG A 272 -8.85 -10.76 14.94
N LEU A 273 -8.99 -10.21 13.73
CA LEU A 273 -10.09 -10.53 12.83
C LEU A 273 -10.09 -12.01 12.43
N LYS A 274 -8.94 -12.58 12.03
CA LYS A 274 -8.81 -14.01 11.73
C LYS A 274 -9.31 -14.87 12.90
N ARG A 275 -8.92 -14.52 14.13
CA ARG A 275 -9.35 -15.22 15.33
C ARG A 275 -10.86 -15.09 15.59
N LEU A 276 -11.43 -13.90 15.41
CA LEU A 276 -12.87 -13.68 15.60
C LEU A 276 -13.71 -14.48 14.60
N ILE A 277 -13.28 -14.55 13.35
CA ILE A 277 -13.92 -15.36 12.32
C ILE A 277 -13.84 -16.86 12.68
N GLN A 278 -12.67 -17.35 13.11
CA GLN A 278 -12.49 -18.75 13.55
C GLN A 278 -13.35 -19.13 14.75
N LEU A 279 -13.63 -18.19 15.65
CA LEU A 279 -14.45 -18.38 16.83
C LEU A 279 -15.96 -18.17 16.56
N ASN A 280 -16.35 -17.91 15.30
CA ASN A 280 -17.73 -17.58 14.94
C ASN A 280 -18.33 -16.48 15.83
N ALA A 281 -17.55 -15.41 16.09
CA ALA A 281 -17.98 -14.29 16.91
C ALA A 281 -19.21 -13.59 16.32
N PRO A 282 -20.04 -12.90 17.14
CA PRO A 282 -21.20 -12.15 16.65
C PRO A 282 -20.83 -11.18 15.52
N ASP A 283 -21.69 -11.11 14.52
CA ASP A 283 -21.46 -10.34 13.28
C ASP A 283 -21.16 -8.85 13.54
N ILE A 284 -21.77 -8.24 14.54
CA ILE A 284 -21.51 -6.85 14.91
C ILE A 284 -20.05 -6.63 15.34
N ILE A 285 -19.45 -7.61 16.03
CA ILE A 285 -18.05 -7.55 16.49
C ILE A 285 -17.13 -7.74 15.28
N VAL A 286 -17.43 -8.71 14.42
CA VAL A 286 -16.67 -9.00 13.20
C VAL A 286 -16.68 -7.78 12.25
N ARG A 287 -17.86 -7.18 12.02
CA ARG A 287 -18.00 -5.95 11.20
C ARG A 287 -17.20 -4.79 11.76
N ASN A 288 -17.21 -4.58 13.06
CA ASN A 288 -16.41 -3.52 13.68
C ASN A 288 -14.90 -3.76 13.52
N GLU A 289 -14.43 -4.99 13.65
CA GLU A 289 -13.00 -5.32 13.45
C GLU A 289 -12.60 -5.23 11.97
N LYS A 290 -13.48 -5.61 11.03
CA LYS A 290 -13.30 -5.37 9.58
C LYS A 290 -13.12 -3.87 9.29
N ARG A 291 -13.97 -3.01 9.89
CA ARG A 291 -13.86 -1.55 9.77
C ARG A 291 -12.53 -1.03 10.34
N MET A 292 -12.11 -1.53 11.49
CA MET A 292 -10.83 -1.15 12.11
C MET A 292 -9.62 -1.60 11.28
N LEU A 293 -9.71 -2.75 10.61
CA LEU A 293 -8.68 -3.21 9.66
C LEU A 293 -8.60 -2.28 8.43
N GLN A 294 -9.75 -1.91 7.87
CA GLN A 294 -9.83 -0.92 6.79
C GLN A 294 -9.14 0.40 7.20
N GLU A 295 -9.45 0.92 8.38
CA GLU A 295 -8.85 2.16 8.89
C GLU A 295 -7.34 2.03 9.14
N ALA A 296 -6.86 0.86 9.60
CA ALA A 296 -5.43 0.61 9.80
C ALA A 296 -4.65 0.58 8.49
N VAL A 297 -5.21 -0.02 7.44
CA VAL A 297 -4.60 -0.03 6.10
C VAL A 297 -4.64 1.36 5.47
N ASP A 298 -5.73 2.11 5.64
CA ASP A 298 -5.83 3.50 5.19
C ASP A 298 -4.72 4.36 5.79
N ALA A 299 -4.48 4.24 7.10
CA ALA A 299 -3.42 4.95 7.79
C ALA A 299 -2.01 4.56 7.32
N LEU A 300 -1.79 3.29 6.98
CA LEU A 300 -0.51 2.82 6.42
C LEU A 300 -0.24 3.45 5.04
N ILE A 301 -1.26 3.54 4.19
CA ILE A 301 -1.11 4.06 2.82
C ILE A 301 -1.06 5.59 2.80
N ASP A 302 -2.03 6.27 3.41
CA ASP A 302 -2.12 7.74 3.43
C ASP A 302 -2.76 8.23 4.73
N ASN A 303 -1.95 8.38 5.77
CA ASN A 303 -2.41 8.77 7.10
C ASN A 303 -2.99 10.18 7.11
N GLY A 304 -4.19 10.34 7.66
CA GLY A 304 -4.91 11.61 7.73
C GLY A 304 -5.73 11.95 6.47
N ARG A 305 -5.74 11.09 5.45
CA ARG A 305 -6.58 11.28 4.26
C ARG A 305 -8.07 11.19 4.60
N ARG A 306 -8.43 10.34 5.56
CA ARG A 306 -9.78 10.18 6.08
C ARG A 306 -9.82 10.47 7.58
N GLY A 307 -10.37 11.61 7.95
CA GLY A 307 -10.54 11.99 9.35
C GLY A 307 -9.24 12.33 10.07
N ARG A 308 -9.21 12.09 11.39
CA ARG A 308 -8.05 12.40 12.22
C ARG A 308 -6.90 11.44 11.95
N ALA A 309 -5.69 11.98 11.75
CA ALA A 309 -4.50 11.17 11.54
C ALA A 309 -4.17 10.34 12.78
N VAL A 310 -3.65 9.13 12.55
CA VAL A 310 -3.07 8.29 13.60
C VAL A 310 -1.78 8.93 14.09
N THR A 311 -1.66 9.10 15.40
CA THR A 311 -0.52 9.76 16.04
C THR A 311 0.33 8.77 16.84
N GLY A 312 1.59 9.10 16.97
CA GLY A 312 2.55 8.47 17.87
C GLY A 312 2.72 9.26 19.16
N ALA A 313 3.89 9.15 19.78
CA ALA A 313 4.25 9.94 20.96
C ALA A 313 4.19 11.45 20.64
N ASN A 314 3.84 12.26 21.64
CA ASN A 314 3.69 13.71 21.54
C ASN A 314 2.68 14.20 20.47
N ASN A 315 1.64 13.42 20.22
CA ASN A 315 0.59 13.73 19.22
C ASN A 315 1.12 14.03 17.80
N ARG A 316 2.33 13.61 17.46
CA ARG A 316 2.88 13.72 16.12
C ARG A 316 2.21 12.69 15.20
N ALA A 317 1.68 13.13 14.06
CA ALA A 317 1.14 12.24 13.04
C ALA A 317 2.24 11.28 12.52
N LEU A 318 1.91 9.99 12.42
CA LEU A 318 2.82 8.98 11.88
C LEU A 318 2.97 9.16 10.37
N LYS A 319 4.20 9.04 9.88
CA LYS A 319 4.54 9.16 8.46
C LYS A 319 4.14 7.90 7.69
N SER A 320 3.20 8.03 6.77
CA SER A 320 2.67 6.95 5.94
C SER A 320 3.51 6.69 4.68
N LEU A 321 3.15 5.66 3.90
CA LEU A 321 3.79 5.37 2.61
C LEU A 321 3.65 6.53 1.62
N SER A 322 2.48 7.19 1.56
CA SER A 322 2.27 8.38 0.72
C SER A 322 3.21 9.52 1.09
N ASP A 323 3.49 9.71 2.39
CA ASP A 323 4.36 10.77 2.88
C ASP A 323 5.83 10.54 2.52
N LEU A 324 6.22 9.30 2.21
CA LEU A 324 7.55 9.00 1.67
C LEU A 324 7.73 9.47 0.22
N LEU A 325 6.65 9.67 -0.51
CA LEU A 325 6.66 10.03 -1.93
C LEU A 325 6.39 11.52 -2.15
N LYS A 326 5.45 12.11 -1.38
CA LYS A 326 4.97 13.48 -1.57
C LYS A 326 5.79 14.52 -0.80
N GLY A 327 5.67 15.78 -1.23
CA GLY A 327 6.26 16.94 -0.55
C GLY A 327 7.73 17.18 -0.85
N LYS A 328 8.33 18.20 -0.19
CA LYS A 328 9.72 18.62 -0.40
C LYS A 328 10.74 17.53 -0.01
N GLN A 329 10.42 16.74 1.01
CA GLN A 329 11.26 15.66 1.54
C GLN A 329 10.87 14.29 0.95
N GLY A 330 9.91 14.25 0.03
CA GLY A 330 9.50 13.03 -0.62
C GLY A 330 10.50 12.55 -1.68
N ARG A 331 10.39 11.28 -2.02
CA ARG A 331 11.32 10.60 -2.94
C ARG A 331 11.42 11.29 -4.31
N PHE A 332 10.30 11.77 -4.85
CA PHE A 332 10.32 12.44 -6.15
C PHE A 332 11.17 13.71 -6.15
N ARG A 333 10.94 14.62 -5.20
CA ARG A 333 11.64 15.90 -5.17
C ARG A 333 13.06 15.81 -4.61
N GLN A 334 13.32 14.92 -3.67
CA GLN A 334 14.60 14.87 -2.98
C GLN A 334 15.61 13.91 -3.62
N ASN A 335 15.16 12.85 -4.31
CA ASN A 335 16.06 11.82 -4.81
C ASN A 335 15.96 11.54 -6.31
N LEU A 336 14.84 11.92 -6.98
CA LEU A 336 14.63 11.65 -8.41
C LEU A 336 14.80 12.91 -9.25
N LEU A 337 14.17 14.03 -8.90
CA LEU A 337 14.33 15.30 -9.62
C LEU A 337 15.68 15.97 -9.37
N GLY A 338 16.33 15.64 -8.27
CA GLY A 338 17.66 16.12 -7.93
C GLY A 338 18.26 15.26 -6.82
N LYS A 339 19.58 15.13 -6.82
CA LYS A 339 20.34 14.40 -5.79
C LYS A 339 21.47 15.29 -5.29
N ARG A 340 21.85 15.12 -4.02
CA ARG A 340 23.13 15.64 -3.56
C ARG A 340 24.23 14.85 -4.21
N VAL A 341 25.24 15.55 -4.71
CA VAL A 341 26.37 14.95 -5.42
C VAL A 341 27.68 15.32 -4.73
N ASP A 342 28.69 14.46 -4.88
CA ASP A 342 30.04 14.72 -4.42
C ASP A 342 30.72 15.79 -5.30
N TYR A 343 31.83 16.33 -4.84
CA TYR A 343 32.62 17.37 -5.54
C TYR A 343 31.81 18.63 -5.87
N SER A 344 30.87 18.99 -5.01
CA SER A 344 30.05 20.19 -5.13
C SER A 344 30.03 20.96 -3.81
N GLY A 345 30.01 22.26 -3.92
CA GLY A 345 30.00 23.16 -2.76
C GLY A 345 29.12 24.38 -3.01
N ARG A 346 28.76 25.06 -1.92
CA ARG A 346 27.94 26.26 -1.97
C ARG A 346 28.49 27.27 -0.96
N SER A 347 28.68 28.54 -1.40
CA SER A 347 29.09 29.63 -0.54
C SER A 347 28.38 30.91 -0.94
N VAL A 348 28.57 31.97 -0.14
CA VAL A 348 28.06 33.29 -0.44
C VAL A 348 28.85 33.88 -1.60
N ILE A 349 28.14 34.51 -2.53
CA ILE A 349 28.74 35.23 -3.66
C ILE A 349 29.01 36.65 -3.22
N VAL A 350 30.25 37.11 -3.41
CA VAL A 350 30.69 38.49 -3.14
C VAL A 350 31.30 39.12 -4.39
N VAL A 351 31.42 40.43 -4.40
CA VAL A 351 32.10 41.17 -5.49
C VAL A 351 33.59 40.87 -5.53
N GLY A 352 34.12 40.75 -6.75
CA GLY A 352 35.56 40.56 -7.02
C GLY A 352 36.03 41.56 -8.10
N PRO A 353 36.29 42.83 -7.74
CA PRO A 353 36.56 43.88 -8.74
C PRO A 353 37.82 43.63 -9.56
N GLU A 354 38.74 42.81 -9.06
CA GLU A 354 39.98 42.46 -9.73
C GLU A 354 39.84 41.31 -10.76
N LEU A 355 38.67 40.62 -10.72
CA LEU A 355 38.41 39.51 -11.60
C LEU A 355 37.84 39.94 -12.95
N LYS A 356 38.31 39.30 -14.03
CA LYS A 356 37.71 39.47 -15.36
C LYS A 356 36.34 38.80 -15.40
N ILE A 357 35.50 39.21 -16.38
CA ILE A 357 34.12 38.73 -16.50
C ILE A 357 33.95 37.20 -16.65
N TYR A 358 34.98 36.54 -17.12
CA TYR A 358 35.04 35.09 -17.28
C TYR A 358 35.78 34.39 -16.11
N GLN A 359 36.17 35.09 -15.07
CA GLN A 359 36.90 34.56 -13.90
C GLN A 359 35.98 34.53 -12.67
N CYS A 360 36.16 33.49 -11.85
CA CYS A 360 35.59 33.45 -10.52
C CYS A 360 36.68 33.04 -9.50
N GLY A 361 36.59 33.57 -8.30
CA GLY A 361 37.42 33.18 -7.19
C GLY A 361 36.72 32.12 -6.34
N VAL A 362 37.42 31.06 -5.99
CA VAL A 362 36.91 30.00 -5.11
C VAL A 362 37.75 30.00 -3.83
N PRO A 363 37.13 29.84 -2.64
CA PRO A 363 37.86 29.69 -1.39
C PRO A 363 38.89 28.55 -1.48
N LYS A 364 40.10 28.79 -0.97
CA LYS A 364 41.21 27.81 -1.04
C LYS A 364 40.82 26.45 -0.44
N GLU A 365 40.14 26.47 0.71
CA GLU A 365 39.68 25.27 1.39
C GLU A 365 38.73 24.45 0.51
N MET A 366 37.78 25.12 -0.14
CA MET A 366 36.84 24.49 -1.07
C MET A 366 37.51 23.93 -2.32
N ALA A 367 38.57 24.61 -2.79
CA ALA A 367 39.31 24.13 -3.96
C ALA A 367 40.26 22.97 -3.64
N VAL A 368 40.76 22.88 -2.43
CA VAL A 368 41.62 21.78 -1.97
C VAL A 368 40.82 20.51 -1.73
N GLU A 369 39.64 20.63 -1.14
CA GLU A 369 38.71 19.51 -0.89
C GLU A 369 38.19 18.88 -2.19
#